data_7d6531cfaa03e3e869cd49003bfcb58e
#
_entry.id   7d6531cfaa03e3e869cd49003bfcb58e
#
_cell.length_a   1.000
_cell.length_b   1.000
_cell.length_c   1.000
_cell.angle_alpha   90.00
_cell.angle_beta   90.00
_cell.angle_gamma   90.00
#
_symmetry.space_group_name_H-M   'P 1'
#
loop_
_entity.id
_entity.type
_entity.pdbx_description
1 polymer ?
#
loop_
_entity_poly.entity_id
_entity_poly.type
_entity_poly.pdbx_seq_one_letter_code
_entity_poly.pdbx_strand_id
1 'polypeptide(L)' 'MSRSSNTLACGPFESKMMAATLKSFGEAIKAGVPLGRIGTPQDVAGACLFLSSRAGAYVNGATITVDGGSAIAAKL' A
#
# COMPACT_ATOMS: atom_id res chain seq x y z
N MET A 1 15.00 23.24 -11.93
CA MET A 1 13.97 22.67 -11.04
C MET A 1 13.81 21.20 -11.32
N SER A 2 13.97 20.38 -10.32
CA SER A 2 13.79 18.94 -10.48
C SER A 2 12.33 18.53 -10.29
N ARG A 3 11.91 17.52 -11.03
CA ARG A 3 10.58 16.93 -10.90
C ARG A 3 10.73 15.44 -10.68
N SER A 4 9.89 14.89 -9.84
CA SER A 4 9.82 13.45 -9.67
C SER A 4 8.37 12.99 -9.81
N SER A 5 8.21 11.79 -10.32
CA SER A 5 6.91 11.16 -10.49
C SER A 5 7.04 9.70 -10.12
N ASN A 6 6.27 9.27 -9.12
CA ASN A 6 6.27 7.90 -8.64
C ASN A 6 4.84 7.39 -8.50
N THR A 7 4.70 6.08 -8.47
CA THR A 7 3.39 5.43 -8.36
C THR A 7 3.34 4.60 -7.09
N LEU A 8 2.20 4.67 -6.38
CA LEU A 8 1.91 3.77 -5.28
C LEU A 8 0.91 2.72 -5.75
N ALA A 9 1.31 1.46 -5.71
CA ALA A 9 0.42 0.35 -6.01
C ALA A 9 -0.05 -0.25 -4.68
N CYS A 10 -1.30 0.06 -4.30
CA CYS A 10 -1.84 -0.30 -3.01
C CYS A 10 -2.63 -1.61 -3.06
N GLY A 11 -2.45 -2.45 -2.04
CA GLY A 11 -3.27 -3.62 -1.80
C GLY A 11 -4.52 -3.28 -0.99
N PRO A 12 -5.03 -4.24 -0.16
CA PRO A 12 -6.21 -4.00 0.66
C PRO A 12 -5.95 -2.95 1.74
N PHE A 13 -6.76 -1.90 1.78
CA PHE A 13 -6.67 -0.82 2.76
C PHE A 13 -8.04 -0.50 3.35
N GLU A 14 -8.04 -0.01 4.58
CA GLU A 14 -9.23 0.51 5.21
C GLU A 14 -9.70 1.78 4.50
N SER A 15 -10.99 1.84 4.18
CA SER A 15 -11.62 3.03 3.62
C SER A 15 -13.12 2.94 3.83
N LYS A 16 -13.82 4.06 3.67
CA LYS A 16 -15.28 4.07 3.77
C LYS A 16 -15.92 3.16 2.71
N MET A 17 -15.35 3.13 1.51
CA MET A 17 -15.87 2.31 0.43
C MET A 17 -15.67 0.81 0.68
N MET A 18 -14.62 0.47 1.41
CA MET A 18 -14.28 -0.92 1.72
C MET A 18 -14.93 -1.42 3.01
N ALA A 19 -15.53 -0.55 3.80
CA ALA A 19 -16.03 -0.90 5.12
C ALA A 19 -17.00 -2.09 5.11
N ALA A 20 -17.97 -2.09 4.19
CA ALA A 20 -18.93 -3.18 4.08
C ALA A 20 -18.27 -4.49 3.64
N THR A 21 -17.35 -4.42 2.69
CA THR A 21 -16.60 -5.57 2.20
C THR A 21 -15.72 -6.16 3.31
N LEU A 22 -15.04 -5.31 4.07
CA LEU A 22 -14.19 -5.74 5.17
C LEU A 22 -15.00 -6.39 6.28
N LYS A 23 -16.21 -5.89 6.54
CA LYS A 23 -17.10 -6.48 7.54
C LYS A 23 -17.53 -7.90 7.15
N SER A 24 -17.76 -8.13 5.86
CA SER A 24 -18.25 -9.43 5.36
C SER A 24 -17.10 -10.40 5.05
N PHE A 25 -15.98 -9.90 4.49
CA PHE A 25 -14.90 -10.74 3.96
C PHE A 25 -13.52 -10.39 4.54
N GLY A 26 -13.47 -9.59 5.61
CA GLY A 26 -12.21 -9.11 6.18
C GLY A 26 -11.23 -10.22 6.53
N GLU A 27 -11.70 -11.30 7.12
CA GLU A 27 -10.83 -12.41 7.51
C GLU A 27 -10.25 -13.13 6.29
N ALA A 28 -11.04 -13.30 5.24
CA ALA A 28 -10.56 -13.92 4.00
C ALA A 28 -9.52 -13.04 3.32
N ILE A 29 -9.74 -11.72 3.33
CA ILE A 29 -8.79 -10.76 2.76
C ILE A 29 -7.48 -10.76 3.55
N LYS A 30 -7.56 -10.74 4.89
CA LYS A 30 -6.39 -10.80 5.76
C LYS A 30 -5.58 -12.08 5.54
N ALA A 31 -6.25 -13.20 5.31
CA ALA A 31 -5.59 -14.47 5.09
C ALA A 31 -4.71 -14.46 3.84
N GLY A 32 -5.05 -13.63 2.85
CA GLY A 32 -4.27 -13.47 1.63
C GLY A 32 -3.11 -12.49 1.75
N VAL A 33 -2.96 -11.82 2.91
CA VAL A 33 -1.91 -10.83 3.13
C VAL A 33 -0.84 -11.43 4.05
N PRO A 34 0.40 -11.62 3.58
CA PRO A 34 1.47 -12.20 4.43
C PRO A 34 1.68 -11.50 5.75
N LEU A 35 1.53 -10.15 5.82
CA LEU A 35 1.65 -9.44 7.10
C LEU A 35 0.46 -9.67 8.03
N GLY A 36 -0.61 -10.30 7.56
CA GLY A 36 -1.73 -10.67 8.39
C GLY A 36 -2.67 -9.55 8.77
N ARG A 37 -2.59 -8.42 8.08
CA ARG A 37 -3.46 -7.27 8.33
C ARG A 37 -3.72 -6.47 7.08
N ILE A 38 -4.77 -5.67 7.13
CA ILE A 38 -5.13 -4.75 6.06
C ILE A 38 -4.39 -3.43 6.30
N GLY A 39 -4.00 -2.75 5.24
CA GLY A 39 -3.32 -1.47 5.34
C GLY A 39 -4.21 -0.38 5.92
N THR A 40 -3.60 0.57 6.60
CA THR A 40 -4.27 1.73 7.20
C THR A 40 -3.91 3.00 6.45
N PRO A 41 -4.65 4.12 6.67
CA PRO A 41 -4.27 5.40 6.08
C PRO A 41 -2.82 5.81 6.40
N GLN A 42 -2.32 5.44 7.59
CA GLN A 42 -0.95 5.75 7.98
C GLN A 42 0.08 5.02 7.12
N ASP A 43 -0.24 3.82 6.65
CA ASP A 43 0.66 3.08 5.76
C ASP A 43 0.85 3.81 4.44
N VAL A 44 -0.23 4.33 3.86
CA VAL A 44 -0.16 5.12 2.63
C VAL A 44 0.53 6.46 2.89
N ALA A 45 0.16 7.14 3.97
CA ALA A 45 0.75 8.43 4.33
C ALA A 45 2.26 8.32 4.53
N GLY A 46 2.74 7.23 5.16
CA GLY A 46 4.17 7.00 5.35
C GLY A 46 4.92 6.88 4.03
N ALA A 47 4.37 6.14 3.06
CA ALA A 47 4.97 6.02 1.73
C ALA A 47 4.98 7.35 1.00
N CYS A 48 3.89 8.12 1.06
CA CYS A 48 3.82 9.43 0.45
C CYS A 48 4.83 10.41 1.07
N LEU A 49 4.95 10.41 2.39
CA LEU A 49 5.91 11.25 3.09
C LEU A 49 7.35 10.90 2.70
N PHE A 50 7.67 9.62 2.61
CA PHE A 50 8.99 9.19 2.17
C PHE A 50 9.30 9.73 0.78
N LEU A 51 8.38 9.53 -0.18
CA LEU A 51 8.61 9.95 -1.56
C LEU A 51 8.66 11.48 -1.71
N SER A 52 7.99 12.22 -0.83
CA SER A 52 7.94 13.68 -0.86
C SER A 52 9.04 14.35 -0.05
N SER A 53 9.78 13.59 0.75
CA SER A 53 10.82 14.10 1.63
C SER A 53 12.20 13.99 0.99
N ARG A 54 13.21 14.53 1.69
CA ARG A 54 14.60 14.38 1.28
C ARG A 54 15.03 12.92 1.21
N ALA A 55 14.44 12.06 2.03
CA ALA A 55 14.74 10.63 2.03
C ALA A 55 14.40 9.98 0.69
N GLY A 56 13.39 10.50 -0.02
CA GLY A 56 13.00 10.01 -1.33
C GLY A 56 13.55 10.83 -2.49
N ALA A 57 14.49 11.73 -2.25
CA ALA A 57 14.95 12.69 -3.25
C ALA A 57 15.55 12.07 -4.51
N TYR A 58 16.10 10.85 -4.40
CA TYR A 58 16.71 10.16 -5.54
C TYR A 58 15.78 9.10 -6.14
N VAL A 59 14.51 9.08 -5.74
CA VAL A 59 13.49 8.12 -6.21
C VAL A 59 12.63 8.80 -7.26
N ASN A 60 12.71 8.32 -8.49
CA ASN A 60 11.94 8.87 -9.61
C ASN A 60 11.59 7.75 -10.57
N GLY A 61 10.33 7.73 -11.01
CA GLY A 61 9.84 6.70 -11.91
C GLY A 61 9.61 5.35 -11.24
N ALA A 62 9.64 5.29 -9.91
CA ALA A 62 9.45 4.04 -9.19
C ALA A 62 7.98 3.70 -8.98
N THR A 63 7.68 2.41 -8.92
CA THR A 63 6.39 1.92 -8.43
C THR A 63 6.64 1.26 -7.09
N ILE A 64 6.06 1.83 -6.03
CA ILE A 64 6.18 1.28 -4.67
C ILE A 64 4.92 0.48 -4.38
N THR A 65 5.09 -0.82 -4.15
CA THR A 65 3.98 -1.70 -3.82
C THR A 65 3.77 -1.69 -2.31
N VAL A 66 2.57 -1.29 -1.88
CA VAL A 66 2.20 -1.17 -0.46
C VAL A 66 1.01 -2.09 -0.22
N ASP A 67 1.27 -3.38 0.02
CA ASP A 67 0.23 -4.41 0.03
C ASP A 67 0.45 -5.50 1.09
N GLY A 68 1.40 -5.32 1.99
CA GLY A 68 1.70 -6.34 2.99
C GLY A 68 2.24 -7.64 2.42
N GLY A 69 2.66 -7.65 1.17
CA GLY A 69 3.20 -8.82 0.49
C GLY A 69 2.22 -9.60 -0.37
N SER A 70 0.99 -9.10 -0.53
CA SER A 70 -0.07 -9.81 -1.26
C SER A 70 0.32 -10.17 -2.70
N ALA A 71 0.94 -9.24 -3.42
CA ALA A 71 1.30 -9.47 -4.81
C ALA A 71 2.34 -10.57 -4.96
N ILE A 72 3.30 -10.64 -4.03
CA ILE A 72 4.34 -11.68 -4.04
C ILE A 72 3.73 -13.02 -3.66
N ALA A 73 2.87 -13.05 -2.65
CA ALA A 73 2.21 -14.28 -2.21
C ALA A 73 1.37 -14.91 -3.32
N ALA A 74 0.71 -14.08 -4.13
CA ALA A 74 -0.12 -14.58 -5.23
C ALA A 74 0.71 -15.26 -6.34
N LYS A 75 2.01 -15.02 -6.40
CA LYS A 75 2.91 -15.62 -7.39
C LYS A 75 3.62 -16.87 -6.90
N LEU A 76 3.53 -17.12 -5.63
CA LEU A 76 4.12 -18.33 -5.03
C LEU A 76 3.13 -19.48 -5.07
#